data_0352238dd84baedea4709a2f0420dc07
#
_entry.id   0352238dd84baedea4709a2f0420dc07
#
_cell.length_a   1.000
_cell.length_b   1.000
_cell.length_c   1.000
_cell.angle_alpha   90.00
_cell.angle_beta   90.00
_cell.angle_gamma   90.00
#
_symmetry.space_group_name_H-M   'P 1'
#
loop_
_entity.id
_entity.type
_entity.pdbx_description
1 polymer ?
#
loop_
_entity_poly.entity_id
_entity_poly.type
_entity_poly.pdbx_seq_one_letter_code
_entity_poly.pdbx_strand_id
1 'polypeptide(L)'
;MKERLATPSYILIIAANFLQFFGFWLLIPVLPFYLQEVFGADKTSIGAILSCYTIAALCMRPFSGYLLDTFSRKPLYLLAYFFFTAMFGGYMLAGTLTLFIIFRIIHGFSFGMVTVSGNTIVIDIMPSSRRGEGLGYYGLANNIAMSIGPMTGLFLHDASVGYTFIFSCSLIACIVGFICAYLVQTPYKAPVKREPISLDRFILLKGIPAGISLL
;
A
#
# COMPACT_ATOMS: atom_id res chain seq x y z
N MET A 1 -32.03 4.20 -15.29
CA MET A 1 -31.00 3.23 -15.70
C MET A 1 -29.99 3.10 -14.54
N LYS A 2 -29.64 1.87 -14.12
CA LYS A 2 -28.55 1.70 -13.13
C LYS A 2 -27.22 2.13 -13.77
N GLU A 3 -26.55 3.08 -13.15
CA GLU A 3 -25.21 3.51 -13.59
C GLU A 3 -24.23 2.32 -13.57
N ARG A 4 -23.38 2.21 -14.60
CA ARG A 4 -22.43 1.09 -14.71
C ARG A 4 -21.27 1.29 -13.72
N LEU A 5 -21.07 0.32 -12.81
CA LEU A 5 -19.92 0.29 -11.91
C LEU A 5 -18.67 -0.22 -12.62
N ALA A 6 -18.80 -1.28 -13.42
CA ALA A 6 -17.70 -1.90 -14.15
C ALA A 6 -17.26 -1.03 -15.35
N THR A 7 -16.59 0.06 -15.07
CA THR A 7 -15.90 0.89 -16.07
C THR A 7 -14.44 0.42 -16.22
N PRO A 8 -13.77 0.68 -17.36
CA PRO A 8 -12.36 0.33 -17.53
C PRO A 8 -11.48 0.86 -16.40
N SER A 9 -11.67 2.11 -15.98
CA SER A 9 -10.91 2.70 -14.87
C SER A 9 -11.15 2.01 -13.54
N TYR A 10 -12.39 1.55 -13.29
CA TYR A 10 -12.73 0.82 -12.07
C TYR A 10 -12.09 -0.58 -12.06
N ILE A 11 -12.08 -1.29 -13.18
CA ILE A 11 -11.43 -2.60 -13.29
C ILE A 11 -9.91 -2.45 -13.11
N LEU A 12 -9.32 -1.43 -13.73
CA LEU A 12 -7.89 -1.14 -13.63
C LEU A 12 -7.46 -0.80 -12.20
N ILE A 13 -8.24 -0.02 -11.46
CA ILE A 13 -7.90 0.32 -10.06
C ILE A 13 -8.04 -0.90 -9.12
N ILE A 14 -9.01 -1.78 -9.36
CA ILE A 14 -9.13 -3.05 -8.63
C ILE A 14 -7.92 -3.96 -8.92
N ALA A 15 -7.53 -4.09 -10.18
CA ALA A 15 -6.37 -4.88 -10.58
C ALA A 15 -5.08 -4.30 -9.98
N ALA A 16 -4.90 -2.98 -10.01
CA ALA A 16 -3.78 -2.30 -9.37
C ALA A 16 -3.73 -2.58 -7.85
N ASN A 17 -4.86 -2.46 -7.17
CA ASN A 17 -4.98 -2.75 -5.74
C ASN A 17 -4.65 -4.22 -5.42
N PHE A 18 -5.24 -5.15 -6.17
CA PHE A 18 -4.97 -6.58 -6.01
C PHE A 18 -3.48 -6.89 -6.16
N LEU A 19 -2.85 -6.43 -7.24
CA LEU A 19 -1.43 -6.71 -7.53
C LEU A 19 -0.48 -6.05 -6.51
N GLN A 20 -0.80 -4.85 -6.05
CA GLN A 20 -0.08 -4.18 -4.97
C GLN A 20 -0.10 -5.01 -3.68
N PHE A 21 -1.29 -5.42 -3.25
CA PHE A 21 -1.43 -6.21 -2.03
C PHE A 21 -0.89 -7.63 -2.19
N PHE A 22 -1.05 -8.24 -3.37
CA PHE A 22 -0.48 -9.56 -3.66
C PHE A 22 1.04 -9.55 -3.55
N GLY A 23 1.73 -8.59 -4.20
CA GLY A 23 3.18 -8.46 -4.09
C GLY A 23 3.65 -8.21 -2.65
N PHE A 24 2.89 -7.45 -1.87
CA PHE A 24 3.18 -7.21 -0.47
C PHE A 24 3.01 -8.48 0.38
N TRP A 25 1.83 -9.12 0.31
CA TRP A 25 1.51 -10.29 1.12
C TRP A 25 2.36 -11.52 0.77
N LEU A 26 2.80 -11.62 -0.48
CA LEU A 26 3.72 -12.68 -0.92
C LEU A 26 5.03 -12.64 -0.13
N LEU A 27 5.56 -11.44 0.17
CA LEU A 27 6.83 -11.29 0.87
C LEU A 27 6.73 -11.41 2.39
N ILE A 28 5.61 -11.02 3.00
CA ILE A 28 5.48 -10.92 4.46
C ILE A 28 5.95 -12.18 5.20
N PRO A 29 5.51 -13.39 4.86
CA PRO A 29 5.94 -14.60 5.56
C PRO A 29 7.38 -15.03 5.23
N VAL A 30 7.92 -14.58 4.10
CA VAL A 30 9.27 -14.94 3.64
C VAL A 30 10.35 -14.06 4.27
N LEU A 31 10.02 -12.81 4.62
CA LEU A 31 10.98 -11.85 5.17
C LEU A 31 11.69 -12.31 6.46
N PRO A 32 11.02 -12.95 7.44
CA PRO A 32 11.72 -13.48 8.61
C PRO A 32 12.84 -14.47 8.25
N PHE A 33 12.57 -15.39 7.32
CA PHE A 33 13.56 -16.35 6.86
C PHE A 33 14.72 -15.65 6.15
N TYR A 34 14.41 -14.72 5.25
CA TYR A 34 15.42 -13.92 4.56
C TYR A 34 16.33 -13.16 5.54
N LEU A 35 15.77 -12.48 6.54
CA LEU A 35 16.52 -11.72 7.52
C LEU A 35 17.41 -12.62 8.39
N GLN A 36 16.92 -13.79 8.75
CA GLN A 36 17.68 -14.75 9.54
C GLN A 36 18.80 -15.40 8.72
N GLU A 37 18.52 -15.88 7.51
CA GLU A 37 19.46 -16.65 6.70
C GLU A 37 20.53 -15.78 6.02
N VAL A 38 20.15 -14.59 5.55
CA VAL A 38 21.06 -13.72 4.79
C VAL A 38 21.83 -12.77 5.71
N PHE A 39 21.19 -12.22 6.74
CA PHE A 39 21.81 -11.25 7.64
C PHE A 39 22.13 -11.81 9.04
N GLY A 40 21.76 -13.03 9.35
CA GLY A 40 21.95 -13.60 10.69
C GLY A 40 21.16 -12.89 11.79
N ALA A 41 20.06 -12.21 11.42
CA ALA A 41 19.29 -11.42 12.37
C ALA A 41 18.59 -12.33 13.41
N ASP A 42 18.64 -11.95 14.68
CA ASP A 42 17.91 -12.63 15.75
C ASP A 42 16.41 -12.28 15.73
N LYS A 43 15.58 -13.09 16.41
CA LYS A 43 14.13 -12.93 16.42
C LYS A 43 13.66 -11.56 16.87
N THR A 44 14.36 -10.93 17.81
CA THR A 44 14.03 -9.60 18.33
C THR A 44 14.26 -8.53 17.26
N SER A 45 15.42 -8.58 16.58
CA SER A 45 15.75 -7.69 15.48
C SER A 45 14.79 -7.85 14.30
N ILE A 46 14.42 -9.08 13.95
CA ILE A 46 13.42 -9.36 12.90
C ILE A 46 12.09 -8.69 13.25
N GLY A 47 11.59 -8.89 14.48
CA GLY A 47 10.36 -8.25 14.94
C GLY A 47 10.41 -6.72 14.86
N ALA A 48 11.52 -6.11 15.30
CA ALA A 48 11.73 -4.66 15.22
C ALA A 48 11.74 -4.15 13.75
N ILE A 49 12.44 -4.84 12.85
CA ILE A 49 12.54 -4.49 11.44
C ILE A 49 11.17 -4.58 10.74
N LEU A 50 10.39 -5.61 11.04
CA LEU A 50 9.04 -5.75 10.48
C LEU A 50 8.11 -4.65 11.03
N SER A 51 8.25 -4.29 12.31
CA SER A 51 7.47 -3.24 12.97
C SER A 51 7.77 -1.85 12.43
N CYS A 52 9.04 -1.54 12.05
CA CYS A 52 9.41 -0.25 11.47
C CYS A 52 8.56 0.10 10.24
N TYR A 53 8.26 -0.87 9.39
CA TYR A 53 7.37 -0.70 8.24
C TYR A 53 5.97 -0.25 8.66
N THR A 54 5.39 -0.93 9.64
CA THR A 54 4.03 -0.64 10.11
C THR A 54 3.96 0.74 10.77
N ILE A 55 4.96 1.09 11.58
CA ILE A 55 5.06 2.41 12.21
C ILE A 55 5.16 3.50 11.13
N ALA A 56 6.04 3.33 10.14
CA ALA A 56 6.18 4.28 9.04
C ALA A 56 4.87 4.46 8.26
N ALA A 57 4.15 3.36 7.97
CA ALA A 57 2.87 3.40 7.29
C ALA A 57 1.80 4.13 8.12
N LEU A 58 1.74 3.90 9.42
CA LEU A 58 0.81 4.59 10.33
C LEU A 58 1.12 6.08 10.42
N CYS A 59 2.40 6.45 10.54
CA CYS A 59 2.83 7.84 10.56
C CYS A 59 2.45 8.59 9.29
N MET A 60 2.48 7.92 8.11
CA MET A 60 2.16 8.56 6.84
C MET A 60 0.66 8.82 6.64
N ARG A 61 -0.22 7.99 7.20
CA ARG A 61 -1.68 8.07 6.97
C ARG A 61 -2.31 9.43 7.25
N PRO A 62 -2.04 10.11 8.38
CA PRO A 62 -2.57 11.45 8.64
C PRO A 62 -2.13 12.46 7.58
N PHE A 63 -0.85 12.41 7.18
CA PHE A 63 -0.30 13.32 6.17
C PHE A 63 -0.86 13.04 4.77
N SER A 64 -1.20 11.78 4.48
CA SER A 64 -1.76 11.39 3.18
C SER A 64 -3.06 12.12 2.87
N GLY A 65 -3.95 12.28 3.86
CA GLY A 65 -5.18 13.05 3.70
C GLY A 65 -4.90 14.51 3.32
N TYR A 66 -4.05 15.17 4.08
CA TYR A 66 -3.65 16.55 3.81
C TYR A 66 -3.02 16.73 2.42
N LEU A 67 -2.12 15.83 2.02
CA LEU A 67 -1.49 15.88 0.70
C LEU A 67 -2.50 15.69 -0.43
N LEU A 68 -3.48 14.79 -0.27
CA LEU A 68 -4.52 14.52 -1.27
C LEU A 68 -5.54 15.66 -1.41
N ASP A 69 -5.71 16.49 -0.37
CA ASP A 69 -6.52 17.69 -0.44
C ASP A 69 -5.75 18.86 -1.06
N THR A 70 -4.42 18.90 -0.86
CA THR A 70 -3.56 20.00 -1.30
C THR A 70 -3.05 19.83 -2.73
N PHE A 71 -2.81 18.59 -3.16
CA PHE A 71 -2.22 18.28 -4.46
C PHE A 71 -3.15 17.43 -5.31
N SER A 72 -2.83 17.33 -6.61
CA SER A 72 -3.55 16.45 -7.54
C SER A 72 -3.43 14.99 -7.12
N ARG A 73 -4.55 14.30 -6.94
CA ARG A 73 -4.64 12.96 -6.36
C ARG A 73 -3.92 11.88 -7.17
N LYS A 74 -4.11 11.88 -8.50
CA LYS A 74 -3.51 10.85 -9.37
C LYS A 74 -1.98 10.90 -9.39
N PRO A 75 -1.30 12.05 -9.58
CA PRO A 75 0.15 12.12 -9.51
C PRO A 75 0.72 11.66 -8.17
N LEU A 76 0.08 12.02 -7.05
CA LEU A 76 0.49 11.57 -5.71
C LEU A 76 0.36 10.05 -5.56
N TYR A 77 -0.74 9.49 -6.04
CA TYR A 77 -0.96 8.04 -6.03
C TYR A 77 0.12 7.31 -6.83
N LEU A 78 0.41 7.79 -8.05
CA LEU A 78 1.44 7.19 -8.91
C LEU A 78 2.84 7.32 -8.30
N LEU A 79 3.17 8.47 -7.70
CA LEU A 79 4.44 8.66 -7.01
C LEU A 79 4.60 7.68 -5.84
N ALA A 80 3.58 7.57 -5.00
CA ALA A 80 3.57 6.64 -3.88
C ALA A 80 3.66 5.18 -4.34
N TYR A 81 2.92 4.83 -5.40
CA TYR A 81 2.94 3.49 -5.97
C TYR A 81 4.31 3.16 -6.59
N PHE A 82 4.94 4.13 -7.26
CA PHE A 82 6.29 3.99 -7.79
C PHE A 82 7.31 3.66 -6.68
N PHE A 83 7.34 4.47 -5.61
CA PHE A 83 8.25 4.20 -4.49
C PHE A 83 7.93 2.87 -3.81
N PHE A 84 6.66 2.54 -3.62
CA PHE A 84 6.23 1.25 -3.10
C PHE A 84 6.80 0.09 -3.95
N THR A 85 6.65 0.15 -5.27
CA THR A 85 7.16 -0.87 -6.20
C THR A 85 8.69 -0.91 -6.22
N ALA A 86 9.35 0.24 -6.24
CA ALA A 86 10.81 0.33 -6.29
C ALA A 86 11.49 -0.33 -5.07
N MET A 87 10.84 -0.33 -3.90
CA MET A 87 11.42 -0.93 -2.69
C MET A 87 11.58 -2.44 -2.79
N PHE A 88 10.80 -3.14 -3.61
CA PHE A 88 11.04 -4.57 -3.85
C PHE A 88 12.37 -4.81 -4.57
N GLY A 89 12.72 -3.94 -5.53
CA GLY A 89 14.04 -3.92 -6.15
C GLY A 89 15.12 -3.52 -5.15
N GLY A 90 14.83 -2.55 -4.27
CA GLY A 90 15.73 -2.13 -3.20
C GLY A 90 16.11 -3.27 -2.26
N TYR A 91 15.19 -4.13 -1.90
CA TYR A 91 15.47 -5.32 -1.06
C TYR A 91 16.47 -6.28 -1.70
N MET A 92 16.43 -6.44 -3.03
CA MET A 92 17.38 -7.29 -3.77
C MET A 92 18.79 -6.68 -3.78
N LEU A 93 18.90 -5.36 -3.66
CA LEU A 93 20.16 -4.61 -3.68
C LEU A 93 20.68 -4.33 -2.26
N ALA A 94 19.94 -4.68 -1.21
CA ALA A 94 20.32 -4.41 0.16
C ALA A 94 21.47 -5.34 0.60
N GLY A 95 22.69 -4.87 0.44
CA GLY A 95 23.90 -5.59 0.88
C GLY A 95 24.15 -5.54 2.39
N THR A 96 23.41 -4.74 3.15
CA THR A 96 23.53 -4.61 4.61
C THR A 96 22.16 -4.54 5.27
N LEU A 97 22.06 -5.00 6.53
CA LEU A 97 20.84 -4.93 7.32
C LEU A 97 20.35 -3.49 7.50
N THR A 98 21.27 -2.55 7.71
CA THR A 98 20.93 -1.12 7.84
C THR A 98 20.25 -0.58 6.58
N LEU A 99 20.78 -0.89 5.40
CA LEU A 99 20.17 -0.47 4.14
C LEU A 99 18.80 -1.11 3.94
N PHE A 100 18.65 -2.37 4.32
CA PHE A 100 17.36 -3.06 4.29
C PHE A 100 16.32 -2.36 5.20
N ILE A 101 16.71 -1.94 6.41
CA ILE A 101 15.83 -1.19 7.33
C ILE A 101 15.40 0.14 6.71
N ILE A 102 16.33 0.87 6.09
CA ILE A 102 16.00 2.13 5.41
C ILE A 102 14.96 1.89 4.31
N PHE A 103 15.14 0.87 3.49
CA PHE A 103 14.16 0.50 2.48
C PHE A 103 12.81 0.10 3.08
N ARG A 104 12.79 -0.61 4.21
CA ARG A 104 11.55 -0.96 4.94
C ARG A 104 10.79 0.27 5.41
N ILE A 105 11.48 1.27 5.92
CA ILE A 105 10.87 2.54 6.37
C ILE A 105 10.27 3.31 5.18
N ILE A 106 11.03 3.47 4.09
CA ILE A 106 10.56 4.14 2.86
C ILE A 106 9.37 3.38 2.27
N HIS A 107 9.43 2.06 2.24
CA HIS A 107 8.35 1.20 1.76
C HIS A 107 7.09 1.38 2.63
N GLY A 108 7.23 1.47 3.96
CA GLY A 108 6.13 1.74 4.88
C GLY A 108 5.46 3.09 4.62
N PHE A 109 6.24 4.18 4.46
CA PHE A 109 5.69 5.49 4.10
C PHE A 109 4.94 5.45 2.77
N SER A 110 5.53 4.80 1.76
CA SER A 110 4.90 4.63 0.44
C SER A 110 3.60 3.84 0.54
N PHE A 111 3.56 2.78 1.34
CA PHE A 111 2.35 1.97 1.57
C PHE A 111 1.24 2.79 2.24
N GLY A 112 1.58 3.56 3.29
CA GLY A 112 0.63 4.45 3.95
C GLY A 112 -0.02 5.42 2.97
N MET A 113 0.79 6.04 2.08
CA MET A 113 0.30 6.98 1.08
C MET A 113 -0.49 6.30 -0.04
N VAL A 114 0.00 5.20 -0.62
CA VAL A 114 -0.64 4.55 -1.78
C VAL A 114 -1.99 3.95 -1.41
N THR A 115 -2.15 3.39 -0.20
CA THR A 115 -3.42 2.82 0.24
C THR A 115 -4.49 3.87 0.46
N VAL A 116 -4.15 5.02 1.08
CA VAL A 116 -5.09 6.14 1.27
C VAL A 116 -5.46 6.76 -0.07
N SER A 117 -4.47 6.98 -0.95
CA SER A 117 -4.68 7.55 -2.28
C SER A 117 -5.55 6.64 -3.16
N GLY A 118 -5.30 5.33 -3.15
CA GLY A 118 -6.08 4.34 -3.90
C GLY A 118 -7.54 4.32 -3.47
N ASN A 119 -7.81 4.31 -2.15
CA ASN A 119 -9.17 4.42 -1.61
C ASN A 119 -9.86 5.73 -2.05
N THR A 120 -9.13 6.84 -2.08
CA THR A 120 -9.68 8.12 -2.51
C THR A 120 -10.01 8.11 -4.00
N ILE A 121 -9.12 7.59 -4.84
CA ILE A 121 -9.31 7.53 -6.30
C ILE A 121 -10.48 6.62 -6.65
N VAL A 122 -10.59 5.44 -6.02
CA VAL A 122 -11.70 4.52 -6.31
C VAL A 122 -13.05 5.16 -6.00
N ILE A 123 -13.16 5.97 -4.91
CA ILE A 123 -14.36 6.73 -4.58
C ILE A 123 -14.65 7.80 -5.64
N ASP A 124 -13.61 8.47 -6.16
CA ASP A 124 -13.77 9.53 -7.15
C ASP A 124 -14.27 9.07 -8.52
N ILE A 125 -13.92 7.84 -8.92
CA ILE A 125 -14.31 7.28 -10.22
C ILE A 125 -15.63 6.52 -10.19
N MET A 126 -16.18 6.23 -9.00
CA MET A 126 -17.43 5.50 -8.84
C MET A 126 -18.65 6.42 -8.81
N PRO A 127 -19.80 5.99 -9.35
CA PRO A 127 -21.08 6.65 -9.14
C PRO A 127 -21.43 6.73 -7.65
N SER A 128 -21.96 7.86 -7.21
CA SER A 128 -22.33 8.07 -5.80
C SER A 128 -23.35 7.05 -5.29
N SER A 129 -24.28 6.62 -6.16
CA SER A 129 -25.33 5.65 -5.89
C SER A 129 -24.80 4.22 -5.64
N ARG A 130 -23.54 3.91 -6.04
CA ARG A 130 -22.97 2.55 -5.98
C ARG A 130 -21.65 2.48 -5.20
N ARG A 131 -21.31 3.50 -4.42
CA ARG A 131 -20.04 3.55 -3.66
C ARG A 131 -19.86 2.39 -2.69
N GLY A 132 -20.92 2.02 -1.96
CA GLY A 132 -20.83 0.90 -1.01
C GLY A 132 -20.50 -0.42 -1.69
N GLU A 133 -21.18 -0.72 -2.82
CA GLU A 133 -20.93 -1.91 -3.62
C GLU A 133 -19.50 -1.90 -4.21
N GLY A 134 -19.10 -0.77 -4.77
CA GLY A 134 -17.77 -0.63 -5.39
C GLY A 134 -16.63 -0.73 -4.37
N LEU A 135 -16.75 -0.15 -3.18
CA LEU A 135 -15.79 -0.34 -2.10
C LEU A 135 -15.75 -1.79 -1.62
N GLY A 136 -16.90 -2.49 -1.63
CA GLY A 136 -16.94 -3.91 -1.30
C GLY A 136 -16.07 -4.75 -2.25
N TYR A 137 -16.21 -4.57 -3.57
CA TYR A 137 -15.34 -5.28 -4.53
C TYR A 137 -13.87 -4.87 -4.45
N TYR A 138 -13.58 -3.59 -4.19
CA TYR A 138 -12.23 -3.11 -3.99
C TYR A 138 -11.57 -3.75 -2.77
N GLY A 139 -12.30 -3.85 -1.65
CA GLY A 139 -11.86 -4.55 -0.44
C GLY A 139 -11.74 -6.06 -0.64
N LEU A 140 -12.64 -6.68 -1.43
CA LEU A 140 -12.58 -8.11 -1.76
C LEU A 140 -11.28 -8.45 -2.50
N ALA A 141 -10.84 -7.61 -3.43
CA ALA A 141 -9.57 -7.79 -4.14
C ALA A 141 -8.38 -7.83 -3.17
N ASN A 142 -8.37 -6.96 -2.14
CA ASN A 142 -7.37 -6.99 -1.09
C ASN A 142 -7.43 -8.29 -0.26
N ASN A 143 -8.64 -8.74 0.13
CA ASN A 143 -8.80 -9.96 0.91
C ASN A 143 -8.34 -11.21 0.14
N ILE A 144 -8.60 -11.28 -1.17
CA ILE A 144 -8.11 -12.35 -2.04
C ILE A 144 -6.58 -12.31 -2.07
N ALA A 145 -5.96 -11.15 -2.27
CA ALA A 145 -4.52 -10.98 -2.26
C ALA A 145 -3.89 -11.41 -0.92
N MET A 146 -4.53 -11.05 0.20
CA MET A 146 -4.12 -11.43 1.56
C MET A 146 -4.20 -12.95 1.78
N SER A 147 -5.12 -13.64 1.12
CA SER A 147 -5.28 -15.09 1.24
C SER A 147 -4.26 -15.86 0.40
N ILE A 148 -4.09 -15.49 -0.88
CA ILE A 148 -3.24 -16.25 -1.80
C ILE A 148 -1.76 -15.81 -1.77
N GLY A 149 -1.48 -14.55 -1.41
CA GLY A 149 -0.13 -14.02 -1.36
C GLY A 149 0.80 -14.81 -0.43
N PRO A 150 0.48 -14.96 0.86
CA PRO A 150 1.28 -15.73 1.81
C PRO A 150 1.48 -17.20 1.39
N MET A 151 0.43 -17.84 0.87
CA MET A 151 0.54 -19.22 0.37
C MET A 151 1.55 -19.30 -0.78
N THR A 152 1.47 -18.38 -1.74
CA THR A 152 2.41 -18.33 -2.86
C THR A 152 3.85 -18.09 -2.37
N GLY A 153 4.04 -17.15 -1.43
CA GLY A 153 5.35 -16.82 -0.90
C GLY A 153 6.01 -18.01 -0.19
N LEU A 154 5.28 -18.70 0.69
CA LEU A 154 5.78 -19.89 1.40
C LEU A 154 6.02 -21.04 0.43
N PHE A 155 5.12 -21.29 -0.52
CA PHE A 155 5.32 -22.32 -1.53
C PHE A 155 6.61 -22.10 -2.34
N LEU A 156 6.89 -20.88 -2.75
CA LEU A 156 8.13 -20.56 -3.46
C LEU A 156 9.37 -20.72 -2.56
N HIS A 157 9.26 -20.34 -1.30
CA HIS A 157 10.33 -20.53 -0.31
C HIS A 157 10.64 -22.01 -0.10
N ASP A 158 9.60 -22.85 0.12
CA ASP A 158 9.74 -24.29 0.33
C ASP A 158 10.29 -25.01 -0.91
N ALA A 159 9.95 -24.49 -2.11
CA ALA A 159 10.53 -24.95 -3.36
C ALA A 159 11.99 -24.52 -3.58
N SER A 160 12.60 -23.80 -2.63
CA SER A 160 14.01 -23.38 -2.64
C SER A 160 14.43 -22.59 -3.90
N VAL A 161 13.52 -21.81 -4.48
CA VAL A 161 13.78 -21.03 -5.72
C VAL A 161 14.69 -19.82 -5.49
N GLY A 162 15.04 -19.53 -4.26
CA GLY A 162 15.88 -18.39 -3.88
C GLY A 162 15.13 -17.08 -3.68
N TYR A 163 15.63 -16.25 -2.76
CA TYR A 163 14.99 -14.98 -2.35
C TYR A 163 14.89 -13.97 -3.48
N THR A 164 15.92 -13.89 -4.35
CA THR A 164 15.91 -12.97 -5.50
C THR A 164 14.73 -13.25 -6.44
N PHE A 165 14.42 -14.53 -6.67
CA PHE A 165 13.27 -14.91 -7.50
C PHE A 165 11.95 -14.48 -6.84
N ILE A 166 11.80 -14.72 -5.53
CA ILE A 166 10.59 -14.35 -4.78
C ILE A 166 10.37 -12.84 -4.79
N PHE A 167 11.44 -12.05 -4.54
CA PHE A 167 11.39 -10.60 -4.64
C PHE A 167 11.06 -10.10 -6.05
N SER A 168 11.60 -10.78 -7.08
CA SER A 168 11.30 -10.47 -8.47
C SER A 168 9.82 -10.71 -8.81
N CYS A 169 9.21 -11.78 -8.31
CA CYS A 169 7.78 -12.04 -8.47
C CYS A 169 6.93 -10.90 -7.88
N SER A 170 7.26 -10.43 -6.66
CA SER A 170 6.58 -9.30 -6.03
C SER A 170 6.80 -8.01 -6.83
N LEU A 171 8.02 -7.76 -7.29
CA LEU A 171 8.36 -6.59 -8.10
C LEU A 171 7.56 -6.58 -9.41
N ILE A 172 7.53 -7.69 -10.14
CA ILE A 172 6.81 -7.82 -11.42
C ILE A 172 5.30 -7.62 -11.20
N ALA A 173 4.72 -8.24 -10.18
CA ALA A 173 3.32 -8.03 -9.84
C ALA A 173 3.01 -6.55 -9.57
N CYS A 174 3.85 -5.86 -8.81
CA CYS A 174 3.68 -4.44 -8.51
C CYS A 174 3.95 -3.54 -9.72
N ILE A 175 4.87 -3.89 -10.64
CA ILE A 175 5.06 -3.15 -11.90
C ILE A 175 3.80 -3.24 -12.76
N VAL A 176 3.23 -4.44 -12.94
CA VAL A 176 1.97 -4.60 -13.68
C VAL A 176 0.84 -3.82 -13.00
N GLY A 177 0.76 -3.86 -11.67
CA GLY A 177 -0.18 -3.06 -10.89
C GLY A 177 0.02 -1.55 -11.07
N PHE A 178 1.28 -1.08 -11.13
CA PHE A 178 1.61 0.31 -11.41
C PHE A 178 1.16 0.74 -12.82
N ILE A 179 1.34 -0.12 -13.81
CA ILE A 179 0.86 0.14 -15.18
C ILE A 179 -0.68 0.24 -15.18
N CYS A 180 -1.38 -0.66 -14.49
CA CYS A 180 -2.82 -0.55 -14.33
C CYS A 180 -3.22 0.77 -13.67
N ALA A 181 -2.54 1.16 -12.59
CA ALA A 181 -2.77 2.42 -11.89
C ALA A 181 -2.54 3.66 -12.78
N TYR A 182 -1.50 3.63 -13.62
CA TYR A 182 -1.19 4.69 -14.57
C TYR A 182 -2.30 4.88 -15.61
N LEU A 183 -2.89 3.79 -16.10
CA LEU A 183 -3.96 3.79 -17.10
C LEU A 183 -5.33 4.22 -16.55
N VAL A 184 -5.52 4.26 -15.23
CA VAL A 184 -6.77 4.73 -14.61
C VAL A 184 -7.04 6.17 -15.01
N GLN A 185 -8.21 6.45 -15.55
CA GLN A 185 -8.67 7.82 -15.81
C GLN A 185 -9.44 8.33 -14.58
N THR A 186 -8.99 9.43 -14.04
CA THR A 186 -9.64 10.09 -12.90
C THR A 186 -10.27 11.41 -13.33
N PRO A 187 -11.46 11.78 -12.82
CA PRO A 187 -11.99 13.10 -13.02
C PRO A 187 -11.03 14.14 -12.42
N TYR A 188 -10.83 15.23 -13.15
CA TYR A 188 -10.03 16.35 -12.63
C TYR A 188 -10.75 16.96 -11.43
N LYS A 189 -10.11 16.96 -10.28
CA LYS A 189 -10.52 17.75 -9.12
C LYS A 189 -9.47 18.82 -8.87
N ALA A 190 -9.90 20.08 -8.92
CA ALA A 190 -9.04 21.19 -8.57
C ALA A 190 -8.56 21.05 -7.11
N PRO A 191 -7.27 21.29 -6.84
CA PRO A 191 -6.76 21.34 -5.47
C PRO A 191 -7.54 22.36 -4.65
N VAL A 192 -7.88 22.00 -3.42
CA VAL A 192 -8.51 22.92 -2.48
C VAL A 192 -7.47 23.98 -2.05
N LYS A 193 -7.95 25.23 -1.82
CA LYS A 193 -7.10 26.35 -1.38
C LYS A 193 -6.24 25.90 -0.19
N ARG A 194 -4.93 26.13 -0.29
CA ARG A 194 -3.97 25.72 0.75
C ARG A 194 -4.29 26.43 2.05
N GLU A 195 -4.71 25.68 3.05
CA GLU A 195 -4.75 26.15 4.42
C GLU A 195 -3.54 25.57 5.19
N PRO A 196 -2.98 26.30 6.16
CA PRO A 196 -1.82 25.81 6.92
C PRO A 196 -2.17 24.51 7.65
N ILE A 197 -1.16 23.65 7.81
CA ILE A 197 -1.28 22.43 8.61
C ILE A 197 -1.57 22.86 10.06
N SER A 198 -2.75 22.49 10.57
CA SER A 198 -3.08 22.65 11.98
C SER A 198 -3.25 21.29 12.63
N LEU A 199 -2.78 21.16 13.88
CA LEU A 199 -2.92 19.92 14.66
C LEU A 199 -4.38 19.54 14.90
N ASP A 200 -5.27 20.51 14.91
CA ASP A 200 -6.72 20.31 15.08
C ASP A 200 -7.35 19.45 13.97
N ARG A 201 -6.69 19.34 12.81
CA ARG A 201 -7.12 18.47 11.70
C ARG A 201 -6.77 16.99 11.92
N PHE A 202 -5.76 16.73 12.74
CA PHE A 202 -5.30 15.37 13.03
C PHE A 202 -5.86 14.84 14.34
N ILE A 203 -6.18 15.75 15.30
CA ILE A 203 -6.65 15.38 16.62
C ILE A 203 -7.91 16.19 16.92
N LEU A 204 -9.07 15.56 16.81
CA LEU A 204 -10.33 16.16 17.25
C LEU A 204 -10.41 16.07 18.78
N LEU A 205 -9.81 17.04 19.50
CA LEU A 205 -9.80 17.06 20.96
C LEU A 205 -11.20 16.89 21.57
N LYS A 206 -12.23 17.45 20.93
CA LYS A 206 -13.64 17.28 21.33
C LYS A 206 -14.17 15.84 21.14
N GLY A 207 -13.52 15.02 20.34
CA GLY A 207 -13.90 13.62 20.09
C GLY A 207 -13.23 12.63 21.06
N ILE A 208 -12.21 13.05 21.81
CA ILE A 208 -11.48 12.17 22.73
C ILE A 208 -12.40 11.56 23.80
N PRO A 209 -13.33 12.29 24.44
CA PRO A 209 -14.24 11.68 25.40
C PRO A 209 -15.12 10.59 24.81
N ALA A 210 -15.60 10.76 23.56
CA ALA A 210 -16.38 9.75 22.85
C ALA A 210 -15.55 8.53 22.44
N GLY A 211 -14.27 8.72 22.09
CA GLY A 211 -13.34 7.63 21.79
C GLY A 211 -12.99 6.78 23.01
N ILE A 212 -12.84 7.41 24.17
CA ILE A 212 -12.55 6.70 25.44
C ILE A 212 -13.77 5.92 25.94
N SER A 213 -14.99 6.36 25.65
CA SER A 213 -16.20 5.64 26.06
C SER A 213 -16.50 4.38 25.23
N LEU A 214 -15.74 4.14 24.16
CA LEU A 214 -15.85 2.96 23.28
C LEU A 214 -14.77 1.90 23.57
N LEU A 215 -13.82 2.17 24.47
CA LEU A 215 -12.80 1.24 24.96
C LEU A 215 -13.25 0.62 26.29
#